data_712f13d94e6346d6c37203b254de5c01
#
_entry.id   712f13d94e6346d6c37203b254de5c01
#
_cell.length_a   1.000
_cell.length_b   1.000
_cell.length_c   1.000
_cell.angle_alpha   90.00
_cell.angle_beta   90.00
_cell.angle_gamma   90.00
#
_symmetry.space_group_name_H-M   'P 1'
#
loop_
_entity.id
_entity.type
_entity.pdbx_description
1 polymer ?
#
loop_
_entity_poly.entity_id
_entity_poly.type
_entity_poly.pdbx_seq_one_letter_code
_entity_poly.pdbx_strand_id
1 'polypeptide(L)'
;MMLSRRTLLKLVAAGAVPAFALCGCAHPQMIDLGSTESQVVEKLGKPDSITAMPDGTTRYTYSLQPEGQEVWWMFFDKNGRFVKREQALVEENFYRLIKPGKTTIADVYRLFGHCTKIFDFKLLNQSAYMYRXXXXXXXXXXXXXXQYGRDNVVTEWTISEDPRKNTRFPIY
;
A
#
# COMPACT_ATOMS: atom_id res chain seq x y z
N MET A 1 56.78 -19.67 -48.92
CA MET A 1 55.47 -20.33 -48.71
C MET A 1 54.96 -19.90 -47.35
N MET A 2 54.07 -18.88 -47.27
CA MET A 2 53.57 -18.35 -46.04
C MET A 2 52.04 -18.60 -45.92
N LEU A 3 51.64 -19.39 -44.95
CA LEU A 3 50.23 -19.61 -44.66
C LEU A 3 49.79 -18.60 -43.60
N SER A 4 48.87 -17.73 -44.03
CA SER A 4 48.24 -16.77 -43.15
C SER A 4 47.12 -17.44 -42.37
N ARG A 5 47.28 -17.47 -41.06
CA ARG A 5 46.20 -17.94 -40.19
C ARG A 5 45.29 -16.76 -39.83
N ARG A 6 44.13 -16.70 -40.47
CA ARG A 6 43.09 -15.75 -40.07
C ARG A 6 42.34 -16.34 -38.90
N THR A 7 42.61 -15.82 -37.74
CA THR A 7 41.87 -16.17 -36.53
C THR A 7 40.51 -15.46 -36.56
N LEU A 8 39.44 -16.23 -36.75
CA LEU A 8 38.09 -15.71 -36.64
C LEU A 8 37.74 -15.53 -35.19
N LEU A 9 37.69 -14.28 -34.73
CA LEU A 9 37.17 -13.94 -33.40
C LEU A 9 35.66 -13.99 -33.49
N LYS A 10 35.06 -15.02 -32.94
CA LYS A 10 33.59 -15.07 -32.77
C LYS A 10 33.23 -14.21 -31.54
N LEU A 11 32.74 -13.02 -31.80
CA LEU A 11 32.09 -12.21 -30.77
C LEU A 11 30.77 -12.85 -30.41
N VAL A 12 30.70 -13.48 -29.26
CA VAL A 12 29.45 -13.89 -28.69
C VAL A 12 28.84 -12.64 -28.01
N ALA A 13 27.96 -11.98 -28.71
CA ALA A 13 27.18 -10.92 -28.11
C ALA A 13 26.20 -11.57 -27.11
N ALA A 14 26.60 -11.54 -25.85
CA ALA A 14 25.66 -11.91 -24.75
C ALA A 14 24.59 -10.84 -24.71
N GLY A 15 23.48 -11.11 -25.36
CA GLY A 15 22.30 -10.27 -25.27
C GLY A 15 21.79 -10.29 -23.84
N ALA A 16 21.98 -9.19 -23.14
CA ALA A 16 21.30 -8.98 -21.86
C ALA A 16 19.81 -8.83 -22.18
N VAL A 17 19.07 -9.90 -22.03
CA VAL A 17 17.61 -9.83 -22.06
C VAL A 17 17.21 -9.02 -20.82
N PRO A 18 16.61 -7.84 -20.98
CA PRO A 18 16.10 -7.17 -19.81
C PRO A 18 15.03 -8.07 -19.21
N ALA A 19 15.28 -8.52 -18.00
CA ALA A 19 14.26 -9.21 -17.23
C ALA A 19 13.16 -8.19 -16.94
N PHE A 20 12.21 -8.07 -17.86
CA PHE A 20 10.95 -7.42 -17.55
C PHE A 20 10.37 -8.23 -16.40
N ALA A 21 10.51 -7.70 -15.20
CA ALA A 21 9.80 -8.22 -14.07
C ALA A 21 8.34 -8.23 -14.47
N LEU A 22 7.80 -9.42 -14.69
CA LEU A 22 6.38 -9.63 -14.77
C LEU A 22 5.85 -9.22 -13.39
N CYS A 23 5.53 -7.94 -13.27
CA CYS A 23 4.82 -7.46 -12.10
C CYS A 23 3.43 -8.07 -12.18
N GLY A 24 3.37 -9.37 -11.94
CA GLY A 24 2.11 -10.05 -11.76
C GLY A 24 1.41 -9.38 -10.60
N CYS A 25 0.08 -9.31 -10.66
CA CYS A 25 -0.73 -8.70 -9.60
C CYS A 25 -0.64 -9.56 -8.33
N ALA A 26 0.54 -9.56 -7.70
CA ALA A 26 0.72 -10.26 -6.43
C ALA A 26 -0.06 -9.52 -5.35
N HIS A 27 -0.78 -10.26 -4.55
CA HIS A 27 -1.59 -9.72 -3.46
C HIS A 27 -0.92 -10.06 -2.12
N PRO A 28 -0.96 -9.15 -1.14
CA PRO A 28 -0.34 -9.44 0.17
C PRO A 28 -0.77 -10.77 0.81
N GLN A 29 -2.01 -11.21 0.56
CA GLN A 29 -2.50 -12.48 1.07
C GLN A 29 -1.78 -13.69 0.47
N MET A 30 -1.15 -13.52 -0.69
CA MET A 30 -0.47 -14.62 -1.40
C MET A 30 1.00 -14.80 -0.97
N ILE A 31 1.50 -13.93 -0.10
CA ILE A 31 2.88 -13.98 0.35
C ILE A 31 3.03 -15.07 1.41
N ASP A 32 4.01 -15.94 1.23
CA ASP A 32 4.27 -17.05 2.18
C ASP A 32 4.96 -16.53 3.44
N LEU A 33 4.54 -17.03 4.59
CA LEU A 33 5.25 -16.78 5.85
C LEU A 33 6.69 -17.28 5.71
N GLY A 34 7.62 -16.56 6.32
CA GLY A 34 9.05 -16.87 6.23
C GLY A 34 9.76 -16.23 5.05
N SER A 35 9.02 -15.58 4.14
CA SER A 35 9.64 -14.83 3.03
C SER A 35 10.53 -13.72 3.58
N THR A 36 11.64 -13.44 2.88
CA THR A 36 12.51 -12.32 3.24
C THR A 36 11.86 -10.99 2.80
N GLU A 37 12.34 -9.89 3.39
CA GLU A 37 11.93 -8.55 2.96
C GLU A 37 12.13 -8.36 1.45
N SER A 38 13.29 -8.80 0.94
CA SER A 38 13.60 -8.69 -0.50
C SER A 38 12.61 -9.47 -1.36
N GLN A 39 12.24 -10.68 -0.94
CA GLN A 39 11.28 -11.50 -1.67
C GLN A 39 9.89 -10.84 -1.68
N VAL A 40 9.48 -10.24 -0.57
CA VAL A 40 8.20 -9.54 -0.49
C VAL A 40 8.21 -8.31 -1.40
N VAL A 41 9.28 -7.52 -1.35
CA VAL A 41 9.41 -6.32 -2.21
C VAL A 41 9.46 -6.72 -3.69
N GLU A 42 10.11 -7.84 -4.02
CA GLU A 42 10.15 -8.33 -5.40
C GLU A 42 8.74 -8.64 -5.92
N LYS A 43 7.88 -9.21 -5.07
CA LYS A 43 6.51 -9.60 -5.45
C LYS A 43 5.52 -8.44 -5.39
N LEU A 44 5.57 -7.63 -4.34
CA LEU A 44 4.58 -6.57 -4.08
C LEU A 44 5.04 -5.17 -4.49
N GLY A 45 6.34 -5.00 -4.75
CA GLY A 45 6.90 -3.69 -4.99
C GLY A 45 7.29 -2.99 -3.68
N LYS A 46 7.69 -1.74 -3.81
CA LYS A 46 8.10 -0.91 -2.67
C LYS A 46 6.91 -0.64 -1.76
N PRO A 47 7.04 -0.83 -0.45
CA PRO A 47 5.94 -0.47 0.47
C PRO A 47 5.76 1.06 0.54
N ASP A 48 4.56 1.49 0.90
CA ASP A 48 4.26 2.90 1.15
C ASP A 48 5.07 3.44 2.33
N SER A 49 5.20 2.63 3.37
CA SER A 49 5.99 3.02 4.55
C SER A 49 6.60 1.79 5.22
N ILE A 50 7.68 2.04 5.93
CA ILE A 50 8.38 1.05 6.75
C ILE A 50 8.49 1.63 8.16
N THR A 51 8.01 0.91 9.16
CA THR A 51 7.96 1.39 10.54
C THR A 51 8.56 0.34 11.49
N ALA A 52 9.54 0.77 12.28
CA ALA A 52 10.05 -0.07 13.37
C ALA A 52 9.03 -0.08 14.50
N MET A 53 8.63 -1.28 14.94
CA MET A 53 7.61 -1.45 15.95
C MET A 53 8.24 -1.66 17.34
N PRO A 54 7.53 -1.25 18.41
CA PRO A 54 8.08 -1.40 19.78
C PRO A 54 8.40 -2.85 20.17
N ASP A 55 7.74 -3.83 19.56
CA ASP A 55 7.96 -5.26 19.85
C ASP A 55 9.18 -5.85 19.13
N GLY A 56 9.93 -5.02 18.39
CA GLY A 56 11.11 -5.44 17.65
C GLY A 56 10.84 -5.89 16.23
N THR A 57 9.58 -5.96 15.81
CA THR A 57 9.24 -6.26 14.41
C THR A 57 9.37 -5.00 13.55
N THR A 58 9.40 -5.19 12.24
CA THR A 58 9.32 -4.10 11.26
C THR A 58 8.02 -4.26 10.49
N ARG A 59 7.24 -3.19 10.41
CA ARG A 59 5.98 -3.20 9.67
C ARG A 59 6.15 -2.52 8.31
N TYR A 60 5.83 -3.25 7.25
CA TYR A 60 5.70 -2.71 5.90
C TYR A 60 4.21 -2.45 5.63
N THR A 61 3.89 -1.25 5.17
CA THR A 61 2.51 -0.88 4.83
C THR A 61 2.35 -0.88 3.32
N TYR A 62 1.36 -1.61 2.83
CA TYR A 62 1.01 -1.69 1.41
C TYR A 62 -0.43 -1.25 1.23
N SER A 63 -0.62 -0.08 0.62
CA SER A 63 -1.95 0.38 0.22
C SER A 63 -2.26 -0.15 -1.17
N LEU A 64 -3.42 -0.75 -1.34
CA LEU A 64 -3.90 -1.20 -2.64
C LEU A 64 -4.85 -0.17 -3.27
N GLN A 65 -4.92 1.03 -2.68
CA GLN A 65 -5.72 2.13 -3.22
C GLN A 65 -5.09 2.65 -4.52
N PRO A 66 -5.82 3.25 -5.43
CA PRO A 66 -7.28 3.43 -5.44
C PRO A 66 -8.05 2.24 -6.06
N GLU A 67 -7.34 1.29 -6.68
CA GLU A 67 -7.97 0.17 -7.36
C GLU A 67 -8.59 -0.82 -6.37
N GLY A 68 -7.88 -1.08 -5.28
CA GLY A 68 -8.33 -1.96 -4.20
C GLY A 68 -8.99 -1.18 -3.07
N GLN A 69 -9.48 -1.90 -2.09
CA GLN A 69 -10.14 -1.35 -0.90
C GLN A 69 -9.43 -1.79 0.37
N GLU A 70 -8.17 -2.16 0.25
CA GLU A 70 -7.42 -2.75 1.34
C GLU A 70 -6.11 -2.02 1.55
N VAL A 71 -5.65 -2.05 2.78
CA VAL A 71 -4.30 -1.69 3.17
C VAL A 71 -3.79 -2.81 4.06
N TRP A 72 -2.61 -3.31 3.76
CA TRP A 72 -2.05 -4.45 4.48
C TRP A 72 -0.82 -4.03 5.26
N TRP A 73 -0.75 -4.45 6.52
CA TRP A 73 0.44 -4.42 7.35
C TRP A 73 1.09 -5.79 7.27
N MET A 74 2.36 -5.78 6.81
CA MET A 74 3.18 -6.98 6.72
C MET A 74 4.30 -6.84 7.75
N PHE A 75 4.36 -7.76 8.71
CA PHE A 75 5.32 -7.67 9.82
C PHE A 75 6.46 -8.63 9.58
N PHE A 76 7.67 -8.14 9.79
CA PHE A 76 8.91 -8.90 9.66
C PHE A 76 9.59 -8.97 11.04
N ASP A 77 10.12 -10.13 11.38
CA ASP A 77 10.84 -10.28 12.62
C ASP A 77 12.23 -9.62 12.54
N LYS A 78 13.01 -9.71 13.64
CA LYS A 78 14.34 -9.10 13.71
C LYS A 78 15.33 -9.72 12.72
N ASN A 79 15.03 -10.89 12.16
CA ASN A 79 15.84 -11.54 11.14
C ASN A 79 15.38 -11.21 9.72
N GLY A 80 14.41 -10.31 9.57
CA GLY A 80 13.89 -9.91 8.27
C GLY A 80 12.98 -10.95 7.64
N ARG A 81 12.33 -11.79 8.43
CA ARG A 81 11.41 -12.82 7.95
C ARG A 81 9.97 -12.40 8.17
N PHE A 82 9.14 -12.56 7.14
CA PHE A 82 7.72 -12.25 7.19
C PHE A 82 7.02 -13.22 8.17
N VAL A 83 6.39 -12.67 9.21
CA VAL A 83 5.79 -13.49 10.29
C VAL A 83 4.29 -13.29 10.45
N LYS A 84 3.73 -12.19 9.93
CA LYS A 84 2.33 -11.86 10.19
C LYS A 84 1.82 -10.81 9.20
N ARG A 85 0.56 -10.91 8.83
CA ARG A 85 -0.12 -9.86 8.06
C ARG A 85 -1.42 -9.46 8.76
N GLU A 86 -1.80 -8.21 8.60
CA GLU A 86 -3.06 -7.68 9.12
C GLU A 86 -3.68 -6.73 8.11
N GLN A 87 -5.01 -6.75 8.00
CA GLN A 87 -5.75 -5.72 7.26
C GLN A 87 -5.81 -4.47 8.12
N ALA A 88 -5.26 -3.37 7.60
CA ALA A 88 -5.12 -2.13 8.35
C ALA A 88 -6.42 -1.31 8.39
N LEU A 89 -7.19 -1.31 7.28
CA LEU A 89 -8.39 -0.47 7.16
C LEU A 89 -9.59 -1.14 7.84
N VAL A 90 -9.52 -1.25 9.15
CA VAL A 90 -10.63 -1.74 9.98
C VAL A 90 -10.98 -0.67 11.00
N GLU A 91 -12.26 -0.59 11.33
CA GLU A 91 -12.79 0.48 12.20
C GLU A 91 -12.09 0.54 13.55
N GLU A 92 -11.79 -0.63 14.13
CA GLU A 92 -11.07 -0.72 15.40
C GLU A 92 -9.74 0.05 15.35
N ASN A 93 -9.01 -0.07 14.24
CA ASN A 93 -7.74 0.63 14.07
C ASN A 93 -7.94 2.14 13.99
N PHE A 94 -9.04 2.60 13.39
CA PHE A 94 -9.32 4.05 13.33
C PHE A 94 -9.50 4.60 14.74
N TYR A 95 -10.34 3.96 15.56
CA TYR A 95 -10.54 4.37 16.95
C TYR A 95 -9.26 4.33 17.77
N ARG A 96 -8.46 3.30 17.57
CA ARG A 96 -7.26 3.07 18.37
C ARG A 96 -6.12 4.01 17.97
N LEU A 97 -5.93 4.28 16.68
CA LEU A 97 -4.72 4.90 16.16
C LEU A 97 -4.89 6.35 15.70
N ILE A 98 -6.11 6.76 15.33
CA ILE A 98 -6.33 8.13 14.87
C ILE A 98 -6.92 8.95 16.02
N LYS A 99 -6.12 9.87 16.54
CA LYS A 99 -6.53 10.75 17.64
C LYS A 99 -6.68 12.19 17.11
N PRO A 100 -7.91 12.67 16.92
CA PRO A 100 -8.10 14.06 16.48
C PRO A 100 -7.36 15.03 17.39
N GLY A 101 -6.75 16.03 16.81
CA GLY A 101 -5.93 17.01 17.51
C GLY A 101 -4.50 16.57 17.75
N LYS A 102 -4.14 15.31 17.46
CA LYS A 102 -2.79 14.78 17.70
C LYS A 102 -2.20 14.10 16.47
N THR A 103 -2.94 13.17 15.87
CA THR A 103 -2.48 12.40 14.72
C THR A 103 -2.27 13.33 13.52
N THR A 104 -1.09 13.28 12.92
CA THR A 104 -0.79 14.07 11.73
C THR A 104 -1.10 13.27 10.46
N ILE A 105 -1.18 13.99 9.33
CA ILE A 105 -1.34 13.34 8.02
C ILE A 105 -0.12 12.45 7.70
N ALA A 106 1.08 12.82 8.18
CA ALA A 106 2.25 11.96 8.03
C ALA A 106 2.08 10.65 8.82
N ASP A 107 1.46 10.72 10.02
CA ASP A 107 1.13 9.51 10.79
C ASP A 107 0.11 8.65 10.04
N VAL A 108 -0.92 9.28 9.46
CA VAL A 108 -1.93 8.57 8.67
C VAL A 108 -1.26 7.85 7.50
N TYR A 109 -0.34 8.52 6.81
CA TYR A 109 0.38 7.89 5.70
C TYR A 109 1.25 6.71 6.18
N ARG A 110 1.92 6.85 7.32
CA ARG A 110 2.70 5.74 7.89
C ARG A 110 1.83 4.54 8.24
N LEU A 111 0.60 4.80 8.71
CA LEU A 111 -0.34 3.75 9.09
C LEU A 111 -1.00 3.09 7.88
N PHE A 112 -1.47 3.90 6.93
CA PHE A 112 -2.38 3.41 5.89
C PHE A 112 -1.86 3.58 4.46
N GLY A 113 -0.69 4.21 4.29
CA GLY A 113 -0.12 4.43 2.95
C GLY A 113 -0.91 5.45 2.13
N HIS A 114 -0.75 5.37 0.82
CA HIS A 114 -1.44 6.33 -0.06
C HIS A 114 -2.95 6.09 -0.05
N CYS A 115 -3.70 7.18 -0.16
CA CYS A 115 -5.17 7.18 -0.12
C CYS A 115 -5.75 7.14 -1.55
N THR A 116 -7.05 6.89 -1.64
CA THR A 116 -7.74 6.92 -2.93
C THR A 116 -7.77 8.32 -3.53
N LYS A 117 -8.05 9.32 -2.70
CA LYS A 117 -8.24 10.69 -3.18
C LYS A 117 -8.03 11.67 -2.04
N ILE A 118 -7.53 12.85 -2.40
CA ILE A 118 -7.41 13.99 -1.49
C ILE A 118 -8.43 15.03 -1.95
N PHE A 119 -9.29 15.46 -1.04
CA PHE A 119 -10.21 16.57 -1.27
C PHE A 119 -9.61 17.82 -0.63
N ASP A 120 -9.73 18.94 -1.32
CA ASP A 120 -9.27 20.23 -0.81
C ASP A 120 -10.46 21.18 -0.72
N PHE A 121 -10.82 21.55 0.50
CA PHE A 121 -11.94 22.45 0.80
C PHE A 121 -11.37 23.83 1.11
N LYS A 122 -10.97 24.55 0.07
CA LYS A 122 -10.26 25.85 0.18
C LYS A 122 -11.00 26.86 1.07
N LEU A 123 -12.32 26.94 0.94
CA LEU A 123 -13.12 27.88 1.71
C LEU A 123 -13.13 27.57 3.21
N LEU A 124 -12.88 26.32 3.58
CA LEU A 124 -12.87 25.89 4.97
C LEU A 124 -11.45 25.77 5.52
N ASN A 125 -10.44 26.01 4.69
CA ASN A 125 -9.03 25.80 5.05
C ASN A 125 -8.77 24.39 5.56
N GLN A 126 -9.45 23.40 4.95
CA GLN A 126 -9.36 21.99 5.34
C GLN A 126 -9.14 21.14 4.10
N SER A 127 -8.57 19.97 4.34
CA SER A 127 -8.45 18.92 3.32
C SER A 127 -8.85 17.59 3.93
N ALA A 128 -9.08 16.60 3.10
CA ALA A 128 -9.44 15.27 3.58
C ALA A 128 -8.76 14.19 2.76
N TYR A 129 -8.11 13.26 3.44
CA TYR A 129 -7.67 12.00 2.84
C TYR A 129 -8.85 11.03 2.86
N MET A 130 -9.12 10.44 1.71
CA MET A 130 -10.18 9.45 1.57
C MET A 130 -9.58 8.08 1.25
N TYR A 131 -9.90 7.09 2.10
CA TYR A 131 -9.59 5.68 1.86
C TYR A 131 -10.89 4.93 1.60
N ARG A 132 -10.83 4.00 0.69
CA ARG A 132 -11.95 3.08 0.47
C ARG A 132 -11.76 1.86 1.37
N UNK A 133 -12.73 1.61 2.12
CA UNK A 133 -12.67 0.52 3.05
C UNK A 133 -13.72 -0.51 2.72
N UNK A 134 -13.60 -1.76 3.04
CA UNK A 134 -14.54 -2.81 2.95
C UNK A 134 -15.01 -3.09 4.35
N UNK A 135 -16.12 -2.91 4.70
CA UNK A 135 -16.65 -3.22 6.01
C UNK A 135 -16.86 -4.66 6.15
N UNK A 136 -16.60 -5.07 7.15
CA UNK A 136 -16.50 -6.49 7.43
C UNK A 136 -17.87 -7.22 7.34
N UNK A 137 -18.78 -6.80 7.64
CA UNK A 137 -20.05 -7.48 7.59
C UNK A 137 -20.87 -7.23 6.33
N UNK A 138 -20.70 -6.38 5.88
CA UNK A 138 -21.55 -6.08 4.74
C UNK A 138 -20.82 -5.66 3.48
N UNK A 139 -20.37 -6.17 2.79
CA UNK A 139 -19.70 -5.76 1.62
C UNK A 139 -19.97 -4.31 1.32
N UNK A 140 -19.99 -3.66 2.32
CA UNK A 140 -20.18 -2.28 2.16
C UNK A 140 -18.88 -1.56 1.98
N UNK A 141 -18.89 -0.77 1.06
CA UNK A 141 -17.80 0.07 0.77
C UNK A 141 -18.06 1.29 1.52
N UNK A 142 -17.25 1.52 2.36
CA UNK A 142 -17.21 2.68 3.14
C UNK A 142 -16.04 3.51 2.70
N UNK A 143 -16.08 4.81 2.96
CA UNK A 143 -15.02 5.72 2.73
C UNK A 143 -14.63 6.21 4.09
N UNK A 144 -13.46 6.14 4.57
CA UNK A 144 -12.91 6.68 5.69
C UNK A 144 -12.32 7.96 5.30
N UNK A 145 -12.71 8.99 5.69
CA UNK A 145 -12.26 10.29 5.46
C UNK A 145 -11.58 10.76 6.70
N UNK A 146 -10.45 11.17 6.65
CA UNK A 146 -9.67 11.76 7.63
C UNK A 146 -9.46 13.19 7.30
N GLN A 147 -10.11 14.10 7.89
CA GLN A 147 -10.11 15.55 7.67
C GLN A 147 -8.98 16.18 8.46
N TYR A 148 -8.33 17.19 7.87
CA TYR A 148 -7.18 17.83 8.51
C TYR A 148 -7.08 19.30 8.11
N GLY A 149 -6.52 20.09 9.00
CA GLY A 149 -6.31 21.52 8.79
C GLY A 149 -4.97 21.83 8.12
N ARG A 150 -4.65 23.13 8.03
CA ARG A 150 -3.40 23.62 7.42
C ARG A 150 -2.15 23.18 8.18
N ASP A 151 -2.30 22.87 9.46
CA ASP A 151 -1.22 22.35 10.31
C ASP A 151 -0.95 20.85 10.06
N ASN A 152 -1.69 20.23 9.14
CA ASN A 152 -1.59 18.81 8.81
C ASN A 152 -1.94 17.88 10.00
N VAL A 153 -2.72 18.37 10.96
CA VAL A 153 -3.22 17.57 12.07
C VAL A 153 -4.66 17.17 11.79
N VAL A 154 -4.94 15.90 12.01
CA VAL A 154 -6.31 15.36 11.80
C VAL A 154 -7.25 16.04 12.80
N THR A 155 -8.32 16.66 12.29
CA THR A 155 -9.34 17.30 13.12
C THR A 155 -10.49 16.36 13.41
N GLU A 156 -10.79 15.47 12.45
CA GLU A 156 -11.93 14.57 12.54
C GLU A 156 -11.73 13.41 11.57
N TRP A 157 -12.34 12.29 11.85
CA TRP A 157 -12.48 11.23 10.87
C TRP A 157 -13.92 10.71 10.88
N THR A 158 -14.38 10.32 9.71
CA THR A 158 -15.74 9.81 9.53
C THR A 158 -15.74 8.62 8.59
N ILE A 159 -16.73 7.77 8.75
CA ILE A 159 -17.00 6.68 7.82
C ILE A 159 -18.36 6.97 7.16
N SER A 160 -18.37 6.92 5.84
CA SER A 160 -19.60 7.08 5.07
C SER A 160 -19.71 5.99 4.02
N GLU A 161 -20.92 5.77 3.53
CA GLU A 161 -21.13 4.83 2.44
C GLU A 161 -20.49 5.34 1.15
N ASP A 162 -19.90 4.43 0.36
CA ASP A 162 -19.38 4.78 -0.96
C ASP A 162 -20.57 4.95 -1.91
N PRO A 163 -20.81 6.15 -2.45
CA PRO A 163 -21.96 6.40 -3.31
C PRO A 163 -21.95 5.54 -4.59
N ARG A 164 -20.81 5.01 -4.99
CA ARG A 164 -20.73 4.12 -6.16
C ARG A 164 -21.44 2.78 -5.94
N LYS A 165 -21.75 2.45 -4.69
CA LYS A 165 -22.46 1.23 -4.35
C LYS A 165 -23.91 1.23 -4.84
N ASN A 166 -24.47 2.42 -5.07
CA ASN A 166 -25.89 2.58 -5.44
C ASN A 166 -26.11 2.72 -6.96
N THR A 167 -25.07 2.57 -7.79
CA THR A 167 -25.27 2.52 -9.23
C THR A 167 -25.55 1.10 -9.71
N ARG A 168 -26.52 0.44 -9.09
CA ARG A 168 -27.18 -0.68 -9.75
C ARG A 168 -28.04 -0.07 -10.86
N PHE A 169 -27.71 -0.40 -12.08
CA PHE A 169 -28.54 -0.03 -13.22
C PHE A 169 -29.98 -0.44 -12.93
N PRO A 170 -30.94 0.47 -13.07
CA PRO A 170 -32.32 0.03 -13.02
C PRO A 170 -32.54 -0.97 -14.17
N ILE A 171 -32.92 -2.17 -13.81
CA ILE A 171 -33.31 -3.16 -14.79
C ILE A 171 -34.75 -2.79 -15.21
N TYR A 172 -34.87 -2.24 -16.40
CA TYR A 172 -36.18 -2.02 -17.03
C TYR A 172 -36.58 -3.26 -17.76
#